data_210be15ec727543c3ded0542b47265a6
#
_entry.id   210be15ec727543c3ded0542b47265a6
#
_cell.length_a   1.000
_cell.length_b   1.000
_cell.length_c   1.000
_cell.angle_alpha   90.00
_cell.angle_beta   90.00
_cell.angle_gamma   90.00
#
_symmetry.space_group_name_H-M   'P 1'
#
loop_
_entity.id
_entity.type
_entity.pdbx_description
1 polymer ?
#
loop_
_entity_poly.entity_id
_entity_poly.type
_entity_poly.pdbx_seq_one_letter_code
_entity_poly.pdbx_strand_id
1 'polypeptide(L)'
;MRGERVAIAIVGAVVVGVGALIATAPRGHKPVVAVTADSTTATADSSEPAEPDSSVALALTIPRTSEVRVQLMRSGNSAPPRDLEEIRRHLQLGAPGTYIGDILSKQDSALVRWPESTVFRVWIAPTTTAADWRAEYADTVRSAFNAWTAAGAPIGAQFTSDSADANVRIHWIDRFDDPGTIGKTLQTWDQYDWLVAGDITIAMHATTGQTLGPNWIRATALHEIGHLFGLNHSSNSGDIMATEAHALALSRADLATLRLLYALPPGEVR
;
A
#
# COMPACT_ATOMS: atom_id res chain seq x y z
N MET A 1 10.62 -31.21 24.35
CA MET A 1 9.65 -31.72 23.34
C MET A 1 9.29 -30.58 22.46
N ARG A 2 9.77 -30.56 21.23
CA ARG A 2 9.49 -29.51 20.25
C ARG A 2 8.15 -29.84 19.60
N GLY A 3 7.16 -28.95 19.76
CA GLY A 3 5.88 -29.07 19.08
C GLY A 3 6.04 -28.70 17.60
N GLU A 4 5.80 -29.67 16.74
CA GLU A 4 5.68 -29.45 15.29
C GLU A 4 4.39 -28.64 15.03
N ARG A 5 4.54 -27.44 14.48
CA ARG A 5 3.41 -26.67 13.96
C ARG A 5 3.09 -27.16 12.56
N VAL A 6 1.98 -27.85 12.41
CA VAL A 6 1.43 -28.27 11.12
C VAL A 6 0.75 -27.08 10.47
N ALA A 7 1.28 -26.64 9.33
CA ALA A 7 0.63 -25.65 8.49
C ALA A 7 -0.54 -26.31 7.73
N ILE A 8 -1.77 -25.95 8.10
CA ILE A 8 -2.99 -26.36 7.36
C ILE A 8 -3.22 -25.34 6.25
N ALA A 9 -2.99 -25.75 5.02
CA ALA A 9 -3.43 -25.01 3.85
C ALA A 9 -4.93 -25.25 3.66
N ILE A 10 -5.75 -24.23 3.94
CA ILE A 10 -7.18 -24.26 3.63
C ILE A 10 -7.36 -23.73 2.20
N VAL A 11 -7.60 -24.64 1.28
CA VAL A 11 -8.11 -24.32 -0.07
C VAL A 11 -9.61 -24.14 0.05
N GLY A 12 -10.07 -22.89 0.08
CA GLY A 12 -11.48 -22.54 0.05
C GLY A 12 -11.99 -22.51 -1.37
N ALA A 13 -12.80 -23.47 -1.76
CA ALA A 13 -13.57 -23.43 -2.99
C ALA A 13 -14.74 -22.45 -2.83
N VAL A 14 -14.80 -21.40 -3.64
CA VAL A 14 -15.94 -20.49 -3.73
C VAL A 14 -16.93 -21.05 -4.73
N VAL A 15 -18.10 -21.46 -4.24
CA VAL A 15 -19.27 -21.81 -5.06
C VAL A 15 -19.99 -20.52 -5.44
N VAL A 16 -20.04 -20.22 -6.73
CA VAL A 16 -20.82 -19.10 -7.28
C VAL A 16 -22.28 -19.52 -7.39
N GLY A 17 -23.13 -18.94 -6.57
CA GLY A 17 -24.58 -19.03 -6.70
C GLY A 17 -25.12 -17.86 -7.53
N VAL A 18 -25.63 -18.17 -8.74
CA VAL A 18 -26.36 -17.21 -9.57
C VAL A 18 -27.81 -17.16 -9.07
N GLY A 19 -28.19 -16.01 -8.49
CA GLY A 19 -29.57 -15.69 -8.15
C GLY A 19 -30.07 -14.52 -8.98
N ALA A 20 -30.91 -14.80 -9.98
CA ALA A 20 -31.63 -13.78 -10.72
C ALA A 20 -32.81 -13.25 -9.89
N LEU A 21 -32.88 -11.94 -9.68
CA LEU A 21 -34.08 -11.29 -9.18
C LEU A 21 -34.55 -10.24 -10.19
N ILE A 22 -35.70 -10.53 -10.77
CA ILE A 22 -36.49 -9.62 -11.60
C ILE A 22 -37.24 -8.68 -10.66
N ALA A 23 -37.09 -7.38 -10.81
CA ALA A 23 -38.00 -6.43 -10.17
C ALA A 23 -38.47 -5.39 -11.18
N THR A 24 -39.77 -5.35 -11.30
CA THR A 24 -40.63 -4.51 -12.13
C THR A 24 -40.61 -3.04 -11.68
N ALA A 25 -40.62 -2.15 -12.67
CA ALA A 25 -40.82 -0.71 -12.51
C ALA A 25 -42.30 -0.34 -12.38
N PRO A 26 -42.63 0.76 -11.71
CA PRO A 26 -43.82 1.52 -12.08
C PRO A 26 -43.49 2.91 -12.69
N ARG A 27 -44.31 3.23 -13.69
CA ARG A 27 -44.39 4.51 -14.41
C ARG A 27 -45.16 5.56 -13.62
N GLY A 28 -44.80 6.85 -13.93
CA GLY A 28 -45.78 7.95 -13.86
C GLY A 28 -45.29 9.10 -12.96
N HIS A 29 -45.09 10.24 -13.39
CA HIS A 29 -45.86 11.36 -13.84
C HIS A 29 -44.96 12.61 -13.96
N LYS A 30 -45.05 13.30 -15.08
CA LYS A 30 -44.68 14.71 -15.20
C LYS A 30 -45.87 15.61 -14.74
N PRO A 31 -45.63 16.81 -14.27
CA PRO A 31 -46.23 17.95 -14.95
C PRO A 31 -45.25 19.06 -15.34
N VAL A 32 -45.66 19.71 -16.37
CA VAL A 32 -45.21 20.88 -17.08
C VAL A 32 -45.76 22.16 -16.37
N VAL A 33 -45.20 23.32 -16.74
CA VAL A 33 -45.67 24.72 -16.60
C VAL A 33 -44.76 25.58 -15.72
N ALA A 34 -44.33 26.75 -16.05
CA ALA A 34 -44.42 27.69 -17.20
C ALA A 34 -43.38 28.79 -17.02
N VAL A 35 -43.06 29.39 -18.13
CA VAL A 35 -42.26 30.58 -18.37
C VAL A 35 -42.86 31.85 -17.72
N THR A 36 -42.02 32.72 -17.17
CA THR A 36 -42.15 34.18 -17.38
C THR A 36 -40.81 34.87 -17.33
N ALA A 37 -40.54 35.61 -18.38
CA ALA A 37 -39.44 36.55 -18.51
C ALA A 37 -39.83 37.90 -17.87
N ASP A 38 -38.87 38.64 -17.34
CA ASP A 38 -38.66 40.06 -17.73
C ASP A 38 -37.38 40.66 -17.13
N SER A 39 -36.62 41.21 -18.00
CA SER A 39 -35.89 42.46 -18.19
C SER A 39 -35.03 43.10 -17.09
N THR A 40 -33.78 43.36 -17.54
CA THR A 40 -32.92 44.56 -17.43
C THR A 40 -32.41 44.98 -16.06
N THR A 41 -31.13 45.12 -15.89
CA THR A 41 -30.21 46.20 -16.31
C THR A 41 -28.77 45.91 -15.92
N ALA A 42 -27.84 46.39 -16.73
CA ALA A 42 -26.39 46.37 -16.62
C ALA A 42 -25.85 47.09 -15.38
N THR A 43 -24.71 46.69 -14.88
CA THR A 43 -23.43 47.43 -14.89
C THR A 43 -22.38 46.80 -14.00
N ALA A 44 -21.12 46.90 -14.50
CA ALA A 44 -19.82 46.98 -13.82
C ALA A 44 -19.14 45.72 -13.39
N ASP A 45 -18.28 45.25 -14.24
CA ASP A 45 -16.82 45.02 -14.12
C ASP A 45 -16.27 44.99 -12.67
N SER A 46 -15.91 43.83 -12.23
CA SER A 46 -14.77 43.57 -11.34
C SER A 46 -14.28 42.15 -11.56
N SER A 47 -13.20 42.07 -12.30
CA SER A 47 -12.40 40.86 -12.49
C SER A 47 -11.83 40.39 -11.15
N GLU A 48 -12.46 39.39 -10.55
CA GLU A 48 -11.91 38.60 -9.46
C GLU A 48 -11.23 37.37 -10.05
N PRO A 49 -9.99 37.02 -9.64
CA PRO A 49 -9.29 35.87 -10.19
C PRO A 49 -10.06 34.61 -9.81
N ALA A 50 -10.34 33.79 -10.81
CA ALA A 50 -10.95 32.48 -10.65
C ALA A 50 -10.20 31.63 -9.62
N GLU A 51 -10.85 31.37 -8.51
CA GLU A 51 -10.48 30.31 -7.57
C GLU A 51 -10.37 29.00 -8.35
N PRO A 52 -9.31 28.17 -8.13
CA PRO A 52 -9.24 26.87 -8.76
C PRO A 52 -10.39 26.01 -8.26
N ASP A 53 -11.15 25.53 -9.21
CA ASP A 53 -12.29 24.63 -9.07
C ASP A 53 -12.02 23.52 -8.05
N SER A 54 -12.56 23.69 -6.83
CA SER A 54 -12.53 22.73 -5.72
C SER A 54 -13.57 21.63 -5.90
N SER A 55 -13.94 21.33 -7.12
CA SER A 55 -14.88 20.26 -7.40
C SER A 55 -14.17 18.96 -7.74
N VAL A 56 -14.46 17.97 -6.89
CA VAL A 56 -14.16 16.55 -7.03
C VAL A 56 -12.78 16.11 -6.53
N ALA A 57 -12.49 16.38 -5.28
CA ALA A 57 -11.77 15.39 -4.51
C ALA A 57 -12.75 14.23 -4.26
N LEU A 58 -13.00 13.39 -5.27
CA LEU A 58 -13.52 12.06 -5.00
C LEU A 58 -12.49 11.42 -4.10
N ALA A 59 -12.83 11.25 -2.82
CA ALA A 59 -12.05 10.50 -1.87
C ALA A 59 -12.01 9.04 -2.37
N LEU A 60 -11.07 8.73 -3.27
CA LEU A 60 -10.66 7.38 -3.53
C LEU A 60 -10.01 6.92 -2.23
N THR A 61 -10.80 6.25 -1.41
CA THR A 61 -10.31 5.48 -0.31
C THR A 61 -9.34 4.48 -0.90
N ILE A 62 -8.04 4.52 -0.53
CA ILE A 62 -7.10 3.47 -0.86
C ILE A 62 -7.55 2.24 -0.06
N PRO A 63 -8.09 1.24 -0.72
CA PRO A 63 -8.73 0.17 0.00
C PRO A 63 -7.73 -0.94 0.26
N ARG A 64 -8.08 -1.69 1.25
CA ARG A 64 -7.43 -2.86 1.81
C ARG A 64 -6.44 -3.54 0.87
N THR A 65 -5.16 -3.28 1.08
CA THR A 65 -4.09 -4.08 0.52
C THR A 65 -4.11 -5.41 1.27
N SER A 66 -4.35 -6.51 0.56
CA SER A 66 -4.24 -7.83 1.15
C SER A 66 -2.79 -8.28 1.05
N GLU A 67 -2.04 -8.24 2.13
CA GLU A 67 -0.71 -8.86 2.19
C GLU A 67 -0.86 -10.37 2.13
N VAL A 68 -0.20 -10.99 1.17
CA VAL A 68 0.00 -12.44 1.15
C VAL A 68 1.45 -12.71 1.52
N ARG A 69 1.66 -13.42 2.63
CA ARG A 69 3.01 -13.75 3.12
C ARG A 69 3.36 -15.18 2.74
N VAL A 70 4.54 -15.36 2.17
CA VAL A 70 5.07 -16.67 1.81
C VAL A 70 6.35 -16.91 2.60
N GLN A 71 6.34 -17.89 3.51
CA GLN A 71 7.53 -18.26 4.28
C GLN A 71 8.51 -19.08 3.45
N LEU A 72 9.77 -18.66 3.43
CA LEU A 72 10.86 -19.41 2.83
C LEU A 72 11.51 -20.32 3.90
N MET A 73 11.67 -21.62 3.61
CA MET A 73 12.17 -22.58 4.62
C MET A 73 13.68 -22.48 4.86
N ARG A 74 14.46 -21.87 3.97
CA ARG A 74 15.92 -21.74 4.11
C ARG A 74 16.43 -20.47 3.46
N SER A 75 17.27 -19.77 4.21
CA SER A 75 18.11 -18.66 3.71
C SER A 75 19.53 -18.82 4.22
N GLY A 76 20.46 -18.02 3.70
CA GLY A 76 21.81 -17.88 4.24
C GLY A 76 21.90 -16.98 5.48
N ASN A 77 20.79 -16.44 5.95
CA ASN A 77 20.75 -15.55 7.12
C ASN A 77 20.97 -16.32 8.41
N SER A 78 21.57 -15.66 9.39
CA SER A 78 21.69 -16.17 10.76
C SER A 78 20.48 -15.76 11.60
N ALA A 79 20.20 -16.56 12.64
CA ALA A 79 19.22 -16.16 13.64
C ALA A 79 19.62 -14.80 14.26
N PRO A 80 18.68 -13.86 14.42
CA PRO A 80 18.97 -12.59 15.04
C PRO A 80 19.34 -12.79 16.52
N PRO A 81 20.26 -11.97 17.08
CA PRO A 81 20.48 -11.97 18.52
C PRO A 81 19.17 -11.52 19.20
N ARG A 82 18.81 -12.19 20.30
CA ARG A 82 17.55 -11.95 20.99
C ARG A 82 17.78 -11.74 22.49
N ASP A 83 17.64 -10.50 22.91
CA ASP A 83 17.50 -10.13 24.31
C ASP A 83 16.08 -9.53 24.51
N LEU A 84 15.20 -10.33 25.10
CA LEU A 84 13.80 -9.92 25.29
C LEU A 84 13.64 -8.71 26.20
N GLU A 85 14.53 -8.53 27.18
CA GLU A 85 14.51 -7.36 28.06
C GLU A 85 14.88 -6.10 27.29
N GLU A 86 15.90 -6.18 26.44
CA GLU A 86 16.31 -5.08 25.58
C GLU A 86 15.25 -4.75 24.53
N ILE A 87 14.64 -5.75 23.90
CA ILE A 87 13.54 -5.58 22.95
C ILE A 87 12.36 -4.84 23.61
N ARG A 88 11.94 -5.30 24.80
CA ARG A 88 10.85 -4.65 25.55
C ARG A 88 11.18 -3.21 25.90
N ARG A 89 12.41 -2.96 26.34
CA ARG A 89 12.87 -1.61 26.65
C ARG A 89 12.83 -0.70 25.42
N HIS A 90 13.31 -1.16 24.25
CA HIS A 90 13.28 -0.40 23.01
C HIS A 90 11.83 -0.13 22.55
N LEU A 91 10.95 -1.13 22.63
CA LEU A 91 9.53 -0.93 22.35
C LEU A 91 8.90 0.11 23.28
N GLN A 92 9.16 0.00 24.56
CA GLN A 92 8.57 0.90 25.56
C GLN A 92 9.03 2.36 25.39
N LEU A 93 10.29 2.58 25.05
CA LEU A 93 10.86 3.91 24.85
C LEU A 93 10.55 4.48 23.44
N GLY A 94 10.51 3.63 22.43
CA GLY A 94 10.37 4.03 21.04
C GLY A 94 8.92 4.07 20.51
N ALA A 95 7.96 3.44 21.19
CA ALA A 95 6.57 3.37 20.73
C ALA A 95 5.84 4.72 20.60
N PRO A 96 6.07 5.75 21.46
CA PRO A 96 5.38 7.02 21.30
C PRO A 96 5.60 7.66 19.91
N GLY A 97 4.51 8.04 19.27
CA GLY A 97 4.55 8.64 17.92
C GLY A 97 4.75 7.64 16.77
N THR A 98 4.65 6.33 17.06
CA THR A 98 4.67 5.26 16.07
C THR A 98 3.36 4.46 16.08
N TYR A 99 3.13 3.66 15.05
CA TYR A 99 2.06 2.65 15.02
C TYR A 99 2.60 1.21 15.16
N ILE A 100 3.75 1.04 15.83
CA ILE A 100 4.33 -0.30 16.05
C ILE A 100 3.36 -1.24 16.78
N GLY A 101 2.50 -0.71 17.64
CA GLY A 101 1.45 -1.47 18.31
C GLY A 101 0.44 -2.08 17.35
N ASP A 102 0.06 -1.34 16.29
CA ASP A 102 -0.83 -1.83 15.23
C ASP A 102 -0.17 -2.98 14.46
N ILE A 103 1.13 -2.86 14.15
CA ILE A 103 1.92 -3.91 13.51
C ILE A 103 1.92 -5.18 14.36
N LEU A 104 2.28 -5.07 15.61
CA LEU A 104 2.37 -6.21 16.53
C LEU A 104 1.02 -6.90 16.73
N SER A 105 -0.07 -6.14 16.77
CA SER A 105 -1.41 -6.70 16.92
C SER A 105 -1.86 -7.52 15.71
N LYS A 106 -1.41 -7.15 14.50
CA LYS A 106 -1.77 -7.79 13.24
C LYS A 106 -0.84 -8.95 12.84
N GLN A 107 0.35 -9.04 13.45
CA GLN A 107 1.40 -9.98 13.09
C GLN A 107 1.73 -10.99 14.22
N ASP A 108 0.76 -11.32 15.06
CA ASP A 108 0.96 -12.25 16.19
C ASP A 108 2.16 -11.90 17.08
N SER A 109 2.41 -10.59 17.24
CA SER A 109 3.55 -10.05 17.98
C SER A 109 4.92 -10.39 17.39
N ALA A 110 5.00 -10.77 16.11
CA ALA A 110 6.25 -10.96 15.39
C ALA A 110 6.55 -9.77 14.47
N LEU A 111 7.81 -9.40 14.35
CA LEU A 111 8.30 -8.41 13.40
C LEU A 111 8.99 -9.11 12.23
N VAL A 112 8.76 -8.60 11.03
CA VAL A 112 9.50 -9.03 9.84
C VAL A 112 10.24 -7.84 9.26
N ARG A 113 11.49 -8.00 8.87
CA ARG A 113 12.27 -6.94 8.24
C ARG A 113 13.46 -7.50 7.47
N TRP A 114 14.07 -6.71 6.65
CA TRP A 114 15.28 -7.08 5.95
C TRP A 114 16.51 -6.95 6.87
N PRO A 115 17.59 -7.73 6.60
CA PRO A 115 18.89 -7.45 7.19
C PRO A 115 19.39 -6.05 6.83
N GLU A 116 20.01 -5.34 7.76
CA GLU A 116 20.45 -3.94 7.60
C GLU A 116 21.44 -3.71 6.45
N SER A 117 22.23 -4.72 6.10
CA SER A 117 23.18 -4.66 4.99
C SER A 117 22.58 -4.93 3.62
N THR A 118 21.27 -5.20 3.55
CA THR A 118 20.59 -5.53 2.30
C THR A 118 20.51 -4.30 1.41
N VAL A 119 20.76 -4.50 0.12
CA VAL A 119 20.43 -3.53 -0.94
C VAL A 119 19.37 -4.17 -1.82
N PHE A 120 18.22 -3.51 -1.98
CA PHE A 120 17.19 -3.98 -2.91
C PHE A 120 17.74 -3.93 -4.34
N ARG A 121 17.70 -5.06 -5.01
CA ARG A 121 17.82 -5.13 -6.47
C ARG A 121 16.42 -5.11 -7.04
N VAL A 122 16.01 -3.94 -7.53
CA VAL A 122 14.64 -3.66 -7.93
C VAL A 122 14.51 -3.77 -9.44
N TRP A 123 13.69 -4.68 -9.89
CA TRP A 123 13.22 -4.72 -11.27
C TRP A 123 11.81 -4.14 -11.35
N ILE A 124 11.59 -3.26 -12.32
CA ILE A 124 10.28 -2.70 -12.62
C ILE A 124 9.89 -3.17 -14.01
N ALA A 125 8.73 -3.82 -14.15
CA ALA A 125 8.24 -4.29 -15.43
C ALA A 125 8.23 -3.14 -16.46
N PRO A 126 9.00 -3.24 -17.56
CA PRO A 126 9.14 -2.15 -18.51
C PRO A 126 7.93 -1.97 -19.41
N THR A 127 7.03 -2.96 -19.43
CA THR A 127 5.81 -2.97 -20.25
C THR A 127 4.69 -3.73 -19.52
N THR A 128 3.46 -3.48 -19.93
CA THR A 128 2.26 -4.21 -19.48
C THR A 128 1.19 -4.13 -20.57
N THR A 129 0.21 -5.02 -20.48
CA THR A 129 -1.02 -4.97 -21.30
C THR A 129 -2.14 -4.15 -20.67
N ALA A 130 -1.92 -3.63 -19.44
CA ALA A 130 -2.89 -2.79 -18.76
C ALA A 130 -3.11 -1.49 -19.54
N ALA A 131 -4.37 -1.12 -19.74
CA ALA A 131 -4.73 0.13 -20.38
C ALA A 131 -4.24 1.32 -19.53
N ASP A 132 -4.04 2.47 -20.15
CA ASP A 132 -3.62 3.73 -19.52
C ASP A 132 -2.25 3.68 -18.81
N TRP A 133 -1.51 2.57 -18.91
CA TRP A 133 -0.15 2.51 -18.40
C TRP A 133 0.78 3.44 -19.19
N ARG A 134 1.71 4.09 -18.48
CA ARG A 134 2.68 5.02 -19.06
C ARG A 134 4.08 4.69 -18.54
N ALA A 135 5.08 4.80 -19.40
CA ALA A 135 6.47 4.50 -19.05
C ALA A 135 6.99 5.36 -17.87
N GLU A 136 6.50 6.59 -17.73
CA GLU A 136 6.83 7.49 -16.61
C GLU A 136 6.39 6.97 -15.23
N TYR A 137 5.48 6.01 -15.14
CA TYR A 137 5.09 5.39 -13.88
C TYR A 137 6.24 4.58 -13.26
N ALA A 138 7.15 4.05 -14.09
CA ALA A 138 8.36 3.44 -13.58
C ALA A 138 9.26 4.46 -12.84
N ASP A 139 9.34 5.71 -13.33
CA ASP A 139 10.08 6.77 -12.64
C ASP A 139 9.36 7.24 -11.37
N THR A 140 8.03 7.21 -11.37
CA THR A 140 7.23 7.46 -10.17
C THR A 140 7.55 6.45 -9.07
N VAL A 141 7.66 5.15 -9.40
CA VAL A 141 8.05 4.10 -8.45
C VAL A 141 9.50 4.30 -7.97
N ARG A 142 10.44 4.61 -8.88
CA ARG A 142 11.83 4.94 -8.49
C ARG A 142 11.87 6.11 -7.50
N SER A 143 11.08 7.15 -7.77
CA SER A 143 10.96 8.32 -6.88
C SER A 143 10.38 7.95 -5.51
N ALA A 144 9.45 6.97 -5.44
CA ALA A 144 8.92 6.50 -4.18
C ALA A 144 9.98 5.74 -3.34
N PHE A 145 10.79 4.87 -3.94
CA PHE A 145 11.95 4.27 -3.26
C PHE A 145 12.92 5.33 -2.73
N ASN A 146 13.25 6.32 -3.58
CA ASN A 146 14.14 7.41 -3.18
C ASN A 146 13.57 8.24 -2.02
N ALA A 147 12.24 8.43 -1.95
CA ALA A 147 11.59 9.14 -0.86
C ALA A 147 11.80 8.42 0.48
N TRP A 148 11.64 7.10 0.54
CA TRP A 148 11.92 6.30 1.73
C TRP A 148 13.40 6.36 2.13
N THR A 149 14.30 6.19 1.16
CA THR A 149 15.74 6.24 1.40
C THR A 149 16.20 7.62 1.88
N ALA A 150 15.74 8.70 1.25
CA ALA A 150 16.06 10.07 1.64
C ALA A 150 15.52 10.42 3.05
N ALA A 151 14.43 9.78 3.46
CA ALA A 151 13.86 9.92 4.78
C ALA A 151 14.59 9.10 5.87
N GLY A 152 15.64 8.36 5.49
CA GLY A 152 16.51 7.63 6.40
C GLY A 152 16.13 6.15 6.56
N ALA A 153 15.45 5.55 5.59
CA ALA A 153 15.31 4.10 5.56
C ALA A 153 16.71 3.44 5.51
N PRO A 154 16.96 2.38 6.31
CA PRO A 154 18.29 1.80 6.46
C PRO A 154 18.71 0.90 5.29
N ILE A 155 17.91 0.82 4.24
CA ILE A 155 18.12 -0.03 3.08
C ILE A 155 18.06 0.83 1.82
N GLY A 156 19.09 0.69 0.97
CA GLY A 156 19.14 1.33 -0.35
C GLY A 156 18.46 0.51 -1.43
N ALA A 157 18.23 1.13 -2.59
CA ALA A 157 17.71 0.45 -3.76
C ALA A 157 18.63 0.66 -4.97
N GLN A 158 18.90 -0.43 -5.69
CA GLN A 158 19.55 -0.43 -7.00
C GLN A 158 18.57 -1.00 -8.02
N PHE A 159 18.44 -0.31 -9.15
CA PHE A 159 17.53 -0.74 -10.20
C PHE A 159 18.26 -1.60 -11.23
N THR A 160 17.65 -2.73 -11.59
CA THR A 160 18.17 -3.66 -12.61
C THR A 160 17.18 -3.80 -13.76
N SER A 161 17.72 -4.11 -14.95
CA SER A 161 16.91 -4.46 -16.12
C SER A 161 16.59 -5.96 -16.19
N ASP A 162 17.28 -6.79 -15.42
CA ASP A 162 17.07 -8.24 -15.38
C ASP A 162 16.24 -8.63 -14.17
N SER A 163 15.06 -9.19 -14.42
CA SER A 163 14.17 -9.68 -13.36
C SER A 163 14.74 -10.89 -12.62
N ALA A 164 15.65 -11.66 -13.22
CA ALA A 164 16.29 -12.80 -12.57
C ALA A 164 17.26 -12.38 -11.46
N ASP A 165 17.88 -11.21 -11.61
CA ASP A 165 18.79 -10.64 -10.62
C ASP A 165 18.07 -9.90 -9.48
N ALA A 166 16.75 -9.67 -9.63
CA ALA A 166 15.97 -8.88 -8.69
C ALA A 166 15.54 -9.70 -7.48
N ASN A 167 15.66 -9.12 -6.28
CA ASN A 167 14.97 -9.60 -5.09
C ASN A 167 13.70 -8.81 -4.76
N VAL A 168 13.45 -7.73 -5.50
CA VAL A 168 12.22 -6.94 -5.48
C VAL A 168 11.72 -6.75 -6.90
N ARG A 169 10.45 -7.05 -7.16
CA ARG A 169 9.85 -6.90 -8.49
C ARG A 169 8.59 -6.07 -8.41
N ILE A 170 8.44 -5.19 -9.40
CA ILE A 170 7.25 -4.34 -9.53
C ILE A 170 6.51 -4.72 -10.79
N HIS A 171 5.22 -5.02 -10.64
CA HIS A 171 4.33 -5.44 -11.70
C HIS A 171 3.18 -4.45 -11.87
N TRP A 172 2.61 -4.41 -13.06
CA TRP A 172 1.46 -3.58 -13.40
C TRP A 172 0.31 -4.46 -13.84
N ILE A 173 -0.89 -4.16 -13.38
CA ILE A 173 -2.12 -4.81 -13.85
C ILE A 173 -3.17 -3.78 -14.21
N ASP A 174 -4.21 -4.20 -14.92
CA ASP A 174 -5.34 -3.33 -15.22
C ASP A 174 -6.08 -2.95 -13.94
N ARG A 175 -6.56 -3.94 -13.19
CA ARG A 175 -7.24 -3.78 -11.89
C ARG A 175 -7.18 -5.07 -11.07
N PHE A 176 -7.44 -4.94 -9.78
CA PHE A 176 -7.69 -6.10 -8.91
C PHE A 176 -9.18 -6.45 -8.93
N ASP A 177 -9.51 -7.71 -8.61
CA ASP A 177 -10.89 -8.17 -8.44
C ASP A 177 -11.46 -7.76 -7.08
N ASP A 178 -10.60 -7.63 -6.07
CA ASP A 178 -11.00 -7.24 -4.71
C ASP A 178 -11.44 -5.77 -4.68
N PRO A 179 -12.69 -5.49 -4.24
CA PRO A 179 -13.18 -4.13 -4.21
C PRO A 179 -12.23 -3.21 -3.47
N GLY A 180 -11.84 -2.17 -4.20
CA GLY A 180 -11.08 -1.09 -3.68
C GLY A 180 -9.58 -1.32 -3.59
N THR A 181 -9.02 -2.47 -3.88
CA THR A 181 -7.59 -2.72 -3.93
C THR A 181 -6.97 -2.09 -5.18
N ILE A 182 -5.90 -1.30 -4.99
CA ILE A 182 -5.16 -0.64 -6.07
C ILE A 182 -3.66 -0.97 -6.04
N GLY A 183 -3.20 -1.58 -4.94
CA GLY A 183 -1.84 -2.08 -4.76
C GLY A 183 -1.82 -3.36 -3.95
N LYS A 184 -0.76 -4.15 -4.09
CA LYS A 184 -0.55 -5.37 -3.31
C LYS A 184 0.93 -5.68 -3.20
N THR A 185 1.38 -5.98 -2.00
CA THR A 185 2.74 -6.45 -1.73
C THR A 185 2.73 -7.90 -1.25
N LEU A 186 3.46 -8.74 -1.96
CA LEU A 186 3.79 -10.09 -1.55
C LEU A 186 5.18 -10.09 -0.93
N GLN A 187 5.26 -10.45 0.36
CA GLN A 187 6.53 -10.57 1.08
C GLN A 187 6.96 -12.03 1.18
N THR A 188 8.25 -12.28 1.03
CA THR A 188 8.85 -13.59 1.31
C THR A 188 9.87 -13.44 2.43
N TRP A 189 9.77 -14.26 3.47
CA TRP A 189 10.72 -14.28 4.59
C TRP A 189 11.19 -15.69 4.90
N ASP A 190 12.32 -15.77 5.60
CA ASP A 190 12.93 -17.01 5.96
C ASP A 190 12.48 -17.53 7.35
N GLN A 191 13.10 -18.61 7.80
CA GLN A 191 12.82 -19.26 9.09
C GLN A 191 13.15 -18.41 10.32
N TYR A 192 13.76 -17.25 10.13
CA TYR A 192 14.14 -16.31 11.19
C TYR A 192 13.39 -14.97 11.09
N ASP A 193 12.35 -14.93 10.27
CA ASP A 193 11.53 -13.74 9.99
C ASP A 193 12.30 -12.60 9.28
N TRP A 194 13.47 -12.92 8.65
CA TRP A 194 14.10 -11.98 7.75
C TRP A 194 13.38 -11.97 6.40
N LEU A 195 13.05 -10.79 5.93
CA LEU A 195 12.58 -10.61 4.56
C LEU A 195 13.72 -10.90 3.58
N VAL A 196 13.43 -11.60 2.51
CA VAL A 196 14.42 -12.04 1.50
C VAL A 196 14.01 -11.69 0.08
N ALA A 197 12.71 -11.54 -0.20
CA ALA A 197 12.19 -11.09 -1.48
C ALA A 197 10.85 -10.38 -1.31
N GLY A 198 10.43 -9.62 -2.34
CA GLY A 198 9.13 -8.99 -2.38
C GLY A 198 8.68 -8.69 -3.81
N ASP A 199 7.38 -8.84 -4.05
CA ASP A 199 6.75 -8.50 -5.30
C ASP A 199 5.64 -7.48 -5.03
N ILE A 200 5.67 -6.34 -5.73
CA ILE A 200 4.64 -5.31 -5.66
C ILE A 200 3.85 -5.33 -6.96
N THR A 201 2.55 -5.32 -6.86
CA THR A 201 1.64 -5.17 -8.01
C THR A 201 0.83 -3.89 -7.84
N ILE A 202 0.81 -3.03 -8.87
CA ILE A 202 0.09 -1.75 -8.88
C ILE A 202 -0.93 -1.79 -10.01
N ALA A 203 -2.18 -1.44 -9.71
CA ALA A 203 -3.25 -1.34 -10.68
C ALA A 203 -3.24 0.00 -11.42
N MET A 204 -3.73 0.01 -12.66
CA MET A 204 -3.94 1.22 -13.45
C MET A 204 -5.35 1.80 -13.25
N HIS A 205 -6.29 0.95 -12.83
CA HIS A 205 -7.67 1.34 -12.57
C HIS A 205 -8.14 0.85 -11.20
N ALA A 206 -9.03 1.62 -10.58
CA ALA A 206 -9.83 1.14 -9.46
C ALA A 206 -10.79 0.03 -9.94
N THR A 207 -11.34 -0.75 -9.01
CA THR A 207 -12.36 -1.79 -9.33
C THR A 207 -13.61 -1.20 -9.98
N THR A 208 -13.89 0.09 -9.76
CA THR A 208 -14.97 0.83 -10.44
C THR A 208 -14.70 1.12 -11.90
N GLY A 209 -13.46 0.86 -12.39
CA GLY A 209 -13.01 1.22 -13.73
C GLY A 209 -12.44 2.64 -13.85
N GLN A 210 -12.35 3.39 -12.76
CA GLN A 210 -11.74 4.72 -12.78
C GLN A 210 -10.23 4.61 -12.96
N THR A 211 -9.67 5.36 -13.92
CA THR A 211 -8.22 5.44 -14.14
C THR A 211 -7.51 6.11 -12.95
N LEU A 212 -6.43 5.49 -12.49
CA LEU A 212 -5.61 6.01 -11.41
C LEU A 212 -4.58 7.01 -11.97
N GLY A 213 -4.71 8.26 -11.57
CA GLY A 213 -3.78 9.32 -11.99
C GLY A 213 -2.41 9.21 -11.29
N PRO A 214 -1.42 10.01 -11.73
CA PRO A 214 -0.04 9.96 -11.24
C PRO A 214 0.11 10.07 -9.71
N ASN A 215 -0.72 10.90 -9.06
CA ASN A 215 -0.71 11.05 -7.60
C ASN A 215 -1.12 9.77 -6.89
N TRP A 216 -2.11 9.04 -7.42
CA TRP A 216 -2.54 7.75 -6.87
C TRP A 216 -1.48 6.68 -7.08
N ILE A 217 -0.89 6.59 -8.28
CA ILE A 217 0.22 5.67 -8.55
C ILE A 217 1.39 5.94 -7.58
N ARG A 218 1.72 7.22 -7.33
CA ARG A 218 2.76 7.59 -6.38
C ARG A 218 2.40 7.20 -4.94
N ALA A 219 1.19 7.50 -4.48
CA ALA A 219 0.74 7.16 -3.13
C ALA A 219 0.73 5.64 -2.92
N THR A 220 0.20 4.89 -3.90
CA THR A 220 0.21 3.43 -3.88
C THR A 220 1.64 2.90 -3.84
N ALA A 221 2.55 3.41 -4.66
CA ALA A 221 3.95 2.99 -4.64
C ALA A 221 4.61 3.25 -3.28
N LEU A 222 4.38 4.43 -2.67
CA LEU A 222 4.89 4.72 -1.32
C LEU A 222 4.36 3.74 -0.27
N HIS A 223 3.06 3.44 -0.32
CA HIS A 223 2.40 2.50 0.60
C HIS A 223 2.95 1.08 0.44
N GLU A 224 2.96 0.56 -0.77
CA GLU A 224 3.43 -0.81 -1.04
C GLU A 224 4.93 -0.99 -0.73
N ILE A 225 5.75 0.03 -0.96
CA ILE A 225 7.16 0.02 -0.56
C ILE A 225 7.29 0.03 0.97
N GLY A 226 6.38 0.69 1.70
CA GLY A 226 6.33 0.59 3.15
C GLY A 226 6.12 -0.84 3.63
N HIS A 227 5.19 -1.58 3.00
CA HIS A 227 5.03 -3.02 3.24
C HIS A 227 6.31 -3.79 2.91
N LEU A 228 6.97 -3.47 1.80
CA LEU A 228 8.23 -4.09 1.43
C LEU A 228 9.30 -3.92 2.53
N PHE A 229 9.32 -2.79 3.24
CA PHE A 229 10.21 -2.58 4.40
C PHE A 229 9.81 -3.35 5.66
N GLY A 230 8.65 -4.00 5.68
CA GLY A 230 8.12 -4.74 6.84
C GLY A 230 7.09 -3.96 7.66
N LEU A 231 6.72 -2.76 7.24
CA LEU A 231 5.62 -2.02 7.87
C LEU A 231 4.28 -2.70 7.58
N ASN A 232 3.34 -2.56 8.50
CA ASN A 232 1.94 -2.93 8.31
C ASN A 232 1.07 -1.66 8.45
N HIS A 233 -0.24 -1.82 8.28
CA HIS A 233 -1.16 -0.69 8.26
C HIS A 233 -1.22 0.08 9.58
N SER A 234 -1.19 1.41 9.45
CA SER A 234 -1.53 2.35 10.51
C SER A 234 -3.06 2.49 10.65
N SER A 235 -3.53 2.77 11.85
CA SER A 235 -4.93 3.12 12.12
C SER A 235 -5.24 4.61 11.86
N ASN A 236 -4.22 5.44 11.59
CA ASN A 236 -4.37 6.87 11.34
C ASN A 236 -4.39 7.17 9.84
N SER A 237 -5.49 7.69 9.31
CA SER A 237 -5.68 8.01 7.88
C SER A 237 -4.71 9.06 7.31
N GLY A 238 -4.01 9.82 8.16
CA GLY A 238 -2.98 10.76 7.76
C GLY A 238 -1.62 10.13 7.44
N ASP A 239 -1.43 8.85 7.74
CA ASP A 239 -0.20 8.13 7.44
C ASP A 239 -0.30 7.48 6.06
N ILE A 240 0.84 7.37 5.35
CA ILE A 240 0.86 6.68 4.05
C ILE A 240 0.51 5.20 4.21
N MET A 241 0.81 4.60 5.37
CA MET A 241 0.51 3.22 5.68
C MET A 241 -0.91 2.99 6.21
N ALA A 242 -1.80 3.98 6.18
CA ALA A 242 -3.19 3.74 6.53
C ALA A 242 -3.87 2.83 5.51
N THR A 243 -4.79 1.97 5.98
CA THR A 243 -5.60 1.12 5.10
C THR A 243 -6.44 1.97 4.12
N GLU A 244 -6.88 3.13 4.60
CA GLU A 244 -7.59 4.16 3.82
C GLU A 244 -6.77 5.45 3.92
N ALA A 245 -5.67 5.52 3.15
CA ALA A 245 -4.80 6.67 3.21
C ALA A 245 -5.35 7.84 2.39
N HIS A 246 -5.31 9.03 2.98
CA HIS A 246 -5.52 10.30 2.27
C HIS A 246 -4.18 11.03 2.06
N ALA A 247 -3.07 10.43 2.48
CA ALA A 247 -1.74 10.98 2.41
C ALA A 247 -1.11 10.76 1.02
N LEU A 248 -0.38 11.76 0.53
CA LEU A 248 0.43 11.69 -0.70
C LEU A 248 1.93 11.70 -0.40
N ALA A 249 2.31 11.65 0.87
CA ALA A 249 3.69 11.69 1.33
C ALA A 249 3.84 10.90 2.64
N LEU A 250 5.09 10.55 2.97
CA LEU A 250 5.42 9.88 4.22
C LEU A 250 5.13 10.79 5.42
N SER A 251 4.45 10.26 6.42
CA SER A 251 4.19 10.95 7.67
C SER A 251 5.39 10.83 8.64
N ARG A 252 5.34 11.60 9.73
CA ARG A 252 6.32 11.44 10.81
C ARG A 252 6.19 10.07 11.50
N ALA A 253 4.96 9.54 11.61
CA ALA A 253 4.70 8.25 12.22
C ALA A 253 5.22 7.11 11.34
N ASP A 254 5.06 7.18 10.00
CA ASP A 254 5.66 6.21 9.08
C ASP A 254 7.16 6.08 9.30
N LEU A 255 7.87 7.22 9.33
CA LEU A 255 9.32 7.25 9.52
C LEU A 255 9.76 6.83 10.92
N ALA A 256 9.03 7.22 11.96
CA ALA A 256 9.32 6.83 13.34
C ALA A 256 9.11 5.32 13.52
N THR A 257 8.04 4.77 12.94
CA THR A 257 7.75 3.34 12.99
C THR A 257 8.81 2.53 12.24
N LEU A 258 9.22 2.99 11.06
CA LEU A 258 10.29 2.33 10.30
C LEU A 258 11.60 2.30 11.10
N ARG A 259 12.02 3.43 11.69
CA ARG A 259 13.24 3.48 12.51
C ARG A 259 13.18 2.53 13.71
N LEU A 260 12.03 2.50 14.40
CA LEU A 260 11.85 1.59 15.53
C LEU A 260 11.87 0.12 15.08
N LEU A 261 11.19 -0.21 13.97
CA LEU A 261 11.20 -1.56 13.41
C LEU A 261 12.64 -2.05 13.15
N TYR A 262 13.49 -1.19 12.58
CA TYR A 262 14.88 -1.55 12.27
C TYR A 262 15.83 -1.47 13.47
N ALA A 263 15.43 -0.85 14.56
CA ALA A 263 16.15 -0.92 15.84
C ALA A 263 15.85 -2.23 16.62
N LEU A 264 14.92 -3.06 16.13
CA LEU A 264 14.50 -4.30 16.75
C LEU A 264 14.89 -5.50 15.88
N PRO A 265 15.21 -6.67 16.47
CA PRO A 265 15.40 -7.88 15.68
C PRO A 265 14.07 -8.38 15.11
N PRO A 266 14.09 -9.13 13.98
CA PRO A 266 12.88 -9.79 13.50
C PRO A 266 12.48 -10.94 14.44
N GLY A 267 11.22 -11.39 14.30
CA GLY A 267 10.65 -12.48 15.07
C GLY A 267 9.78 -12.02 16.23
N GLU A 268 9.38 -12.96 17.07
CA GLU A 268 8.47 -12.69 18.20
C GLU A 268 9.11 -11.71 19.22
N VAL A 269 8.34 -10.75 19.69
CA VAL A 269 8.78 -9.72 20.65
C VAL A 269 8.11 -9.85 22.03
N ARG A 270 7.34 -10.92 22.22
CA ARG A 270 6.67 -11.25 23.50
C ARG A 270 7.12 -12.58 24.05
#